data_0713e565bc5a84828c0989394703c83b
#
_entry.id   0713e565bc5a84828c0989394703c83b
#
_cell.length_a   1.000
_cell.length_b   1.000
_cell.length_c   1.000
_cell.angle_alpha   90.00
_cell.angle_beta   90.00
_cell.angle_gamma   90.00
#
_symmetry.space_group_name_H-M   'P 1'
#
loop_
_entity.id
_entity.type
_entity.pdbx_description
1 polymer ?
#
loop_
_entity_poly.entity_id
_entity_poly.type
_entity_poly.pdbx_seq_one_letter_code
_entity_poly.pdbx_strand_id
1 'polypeptide(L)'
;FCTNQKLGFIFKNEDDNGKYRMEIYNKAGKKSSTYYFDLDYSGMTADDDEVILYNDEEMLIYQMGGRVRFRGTFNTAVTGVMPSWEDGLYWLIDDQSLREIRIR
;
A
#
# COMPACT_ATOMS: atom_id res chain seq x y z
N PHE A 1 5.78 -7.83 3.17
CA PHE A 1 4.98 -8.54 2.17
C PHE A 1 5.86 -9.37 1.24
N CYS A 2 5.25 -10.34 0.62
CA CYS A 2 5.93 -11.15 -0.39
C CYS A 2 4.92 -11.47 -1.49
N THR A 3 5.26 -11.14 -2.72
CA THR A 3 4.46 -11.46 -3.89
C THR A 3 5.24 -12.43 -4.78
N ASN A 4 4.73 -12.72 -5.98
CA ASN A 4 5.45 -13.60 -6.91
C ASN A 4 6.76 -13.00 -7.40
N GLN A 5 6.91 -11.67 -7.40
CA GLN A 5 8.04 -10.98 -7.99
C GLN A 5 8.78 -10.07 -7.02
N LYS A 6 8.18 -9.74 -5.88
CA LYS A 6 8.67 -8.68 -4.99
C LYS A 6 8.65 -9.12 -3.53
N LEU A 7 9.56 -8.55 -2.77
CA LEU A 7 9.65 -8.72 -1.32
C LEU A 7 9.79 -7.33 -0.71
N GLY A 8 8.98 -7.04 0.30
CA GLY A 8 8.99 -5.72 0.91
C GLY A 8 9.06 -5.77 2.43
N PHE A 9 9.78 -4.81 3.00
CA PHE A 9 9.93 -4.63 4.44
C PHE A 9 9.64 -3.20 4.81
N ILE A 10 9.01 -3.00 5.97
CA ILE A 10 8.78 -1.68 6.52
C ILE A 10 9.50 -1.57 7.86
N PHE A 11 10.28 -0.50 7.99
CA PHE A 11 11.04 -0.19 9.20
C PHE A 11 10.56 1.14 9.77
N LYS A 12 10.61 1.29 11.07
CA LYS A 12 10.52 2.61 11.66
C LYS A 12 11.73 3.41 11.23
N ASN A 13 11.48 4.63 10.78
CA ASN A 13 12.54 5.51 10.33
C ASN A 13 12.81 6.57 11.40
N GLU A 14 14.08 6.78 11.72
CA GLU A 14 14.48 7.70 12.78
C GLU A 14 15.00 9.03 12.26
N ASP A 15 15.05 9.23 10.94
CA ASP A 15 15.45 10.51 10.37
C ASP A 15 14.23 11.35 9.99
N ASP A 16 14.45 12.49 9.34
CA ASP A 16 13.41 13.46 9.03
C ASP A 16 12.64 13.18 7.74
N ASN A 17 12.93 12.08 7.04
CA ASN A 17 12.31 11.78 5.75
C ASN A 17 10.90 11.20 5.85
N GLY A 18 10.50 10.74 7.03
CA GLY A 18 9.18 10.17 7.28
C GLY A 18 9.22 9.23 8.47
N LYS A 19 8.04 8.84 8.97
CA LYS A 19 7.95 7.92 10.12
C LYS A 19 8.40 6.51 9.78
N TYR A 20 8.20 6.10 8.53
CA TYR A 20 8.47 4.75 8.07
C TYR A 20 9.29 4.75 6.80
N ARG A 21 10.07 3.70 6.64
CA ARG A 21 10.84 3.43 5.42
C ARG A 21 10.45 2.06 4.90
N MET A 22 9.96 2.00 3.68
CA MET A 22 9.66 0.74 3.00
C MET A 22 10.76 0.46 1.98
N GLU A 23 11.33 -0.75 2.06
CA GLU A 23 12.34 -1.21 1.10
C GLU A 23 11.78 -2.37 0.31
N ILE A 24 11.86 -2.30 -1.01
CA ILE A 24 11.33 -3.30 -1.91
C ILE A 24 12.46 -3.94 -2.68
N TYR A 25 12.48 -5.27 -2.70
CA TYR A 25 13.52 -6.08 -3.32
C TYR A 25 12.93 -6.95 -4.42
N ASN A 26 13.73 -7.24 -5.44
CA ASN A 26 13.34 -8.18 -6.50
C ASN A 26 13.71 -9.61 -6.09
N LYS A 27 13.42 -10.58 -7.00
CA LYS A 27 13.69 -12.01 -6.76
C LYS A 27 15.16 -12.34 -6.54
N ALA A 28 16.07 -11.52 -7.08
CA ALA A 28 17.50 -11.72 -6.91
C ALA A 28 18.02 -11.20 -5.56
N GLY A 29 17.15 -10.65 -4.74
CA GLY A 29 17.53 -10.05 -3.46
C GLY A 29 18.13 -8.66 -3.60
N LYS A 30 17.93 -8.02 -4.75
CA LYS A 30 18.46 -6.68 -5.00
C LYS A 30 17.37 -5.64 -4.72
N LYS A 31 17.74 -4.60 -3.96
CA LYS A 31 16.81 -3.52 -3.65
C LYS A 31 16.45 -2.73 -4.91
N SER A 32 15.16 -2.65 -5.21
CA SER A 32 14.65 -1.94 -6.37
C SER A 32 14.11 -0.56 -6.05
N SER A 33 13.63 -0.33 -4.81
CA SER A 33 13.18 1.01 -4.42
C SER A 33 13.12 1.16 -2.91
N THR A 34 13.12 2.43 -2.48
CA THR A 34 12.92 2.83 -1.08
C THR A 34 11.88 3.93 -1.07
N TYR A 35 10.90 3.82 -0.18
CA TYR A 35 9.85 4.81 -0.07
C TYR A 35 9.64 5.20 1.40
N TYR A 36 9.64 6.51 1.67
CA TYR A 36 9.40 7.06 3.01
C TYR A 36 7.97 7.57 3.10
N PHE A 37 7.29 7.29 4.20
CA PHE A 37 5.92 7.73 4.36
C PHE A 37 5.59 7.95 5.85
N ASP A 38 4.50 8.70 6.10
CA ASP A 38 4.06 9.06 7.44
C ASP A 38 2.77 8.39 7.88
N LEU A 39 2.05 7.75 6.97
CA LEU A 39 0.78 7.10 7.28
C LEU A 39 0.96 6.05 8.38
N ASP A 40 0.24 6.20 9.48
CA ASP A 40 0.20 5.18 10.52
C ASP A 40 -0.72 4.05 10.06
N TYR A 41 -0.15 3.11 9.33
CA TYR A 41 -0.91 2.02 8.74
C TYR A 41 -1.24 0.95 9.77
N SER A 42 -2.43 0.35 9.63
CA SER A 42 -2.85 -0.82 10.41
C SER A 42 -2.98 -2.06 9.51
N GLY A 43 -3.06 -1.85 8.21
CA GLY A 43 -3.14 -2.94 7.25
C GLY A 43 -2.32 -2.66 6.00
N MET A 44 -1.98 -3.75 5.32
CA MET A 44 -1.18 -3.69 4.09
C MET A 44 -1.56 -4.85 3.20
N THR A 45 -1.76 -4.57 1.91
CA THR A 45 -1.89 -5.59 0.88
C THR A 45 -0.99 -5.24 -0.29
N ALA A 46 -0.58 -6.24 -1.04
CA ALA A 46 0.30 -6.03 -2.19
C ALA A 46 0.02 -7.05 -3.28
N ASP A 47 0.21 -6.62 -4.52
CA ASP A 47 0.39 -7.51 -5.67
C ASP A 47 1.76 -7.22 -6.29
N ASP A 48 2.02 -7.72 -7.50
CA ASP A 48 3.35 -7.55 -8.10
C ASP A 48 3.64 -6.11 -8.56
N ASP A 49 2.63 -5.26 -8.64
CA ASP A 49 2.75 -3.89 -9.15
C ASP A 49 2.62 -2.82 -8.08
N GLU A 50 1.82 -3.08 -7.06
CA GLU A 50 1.43 -2.06 -6.08
C GLU A 50 1.42 -2.60 -4.67
N VAL A 51 1.67 -1.70 -3.72
CA VAL A 51 1.40 -1.95 -2.31
C VAL A 51 0.39 -0.93 -1.81
N ILE A 52 -0.59 -1.40 -1.04
CA ILE A 52 -1.62 -0.57 -0.45
C ILE A 52 -1.41 -0.56 1.06
N LEU A 53 -1.22 0.64 1.60
CA LEU A 53 -1.09 0.87 3.03
C LEU A 53 -2.34 1.62 3.49
N TYR A 54 -2.96 1.17 4.56
CA TYR A 54 -4.21 1.79 5.00
C TYR A 54 -4.41 1.68 6.51
N ASN A 55 -5.25 2.56 7.01
CA ASN A 55 -5.85 2.47 8.33
C ASN A 55 -7.36 2.69 8.18
N ASP A 56 -8.09 2.92 9.27
CA ASP A 56 -9.54 3.10 9.20
C ASP A 56 -9.98 4.42 8.56
N GLU A 57 -9.06 5.36 8.37
CA GLU A 57 -9.36 6.71 7.87
C GLU A 57 -8.74 7.01 6.50
N GLU A 58 -7.59 6.42 6.18
CA GLU A 58 -6.80 6.80 5.02
C GLU A 58 -6.24 5.60 4.29
N MET A 59 -5.91 5.79 3.01
CA MET A 59 -5.11 4.82 2.26
C MET A 59 -4.09 5.50 1.37
N LEU A 60 -3.03 4.75 1.08
CA LEU A 60 -1.95 5.14 0.21
C LEU A 60 -1.65 3.98 -0.72
N ILE A 61 -1.63 4.24 -2.02
CA ILE A 61 -1.27 3.25 -3.03
C ILE A 61 0.05 3.65 -3.64
N TYR A 62 1.05 2.80 -3.47
CA TYR A 62 2.40 3.01 -3.99
C TYR A 62 2.68 2.02 -5.11
N GLN A 63 3.03 2.54 -6.29
CA GLN A 63 3.49 1.71 -7.40
C GLN A 63 4.94 1.35 -7.19
N MET A 64 5.25 0.07 -7.27
CA MET A 64 6.59 -0.43 -6.92
C MET A 64 7.70 0.06 -7.85
N GLY A 65 7.34 0.72 -8.94
CA GLY A 65 8.28 1.42 -9.80
C GLY A 65 8.74 2.78 -9.26
N GLY A 66 8.24 3.21 -8.10
CA GLY A 66 8.73 4.40 -7.41
C GLY A 66 7.78 5.59 -7.37
N ARG A 67 6.47 5.36 -7.51
CA ARG A 67 5.50 6.45 -7.58
C ARG A 67 4.27 6.19 -6.72
N VAL A 68 3.80 7.24 -6.03
CA VAL A 68 2.50 7.21 -5.35
C VAL A 68 1.40 7.35 -6.40
N ARG A 69 0.51 6.37 -6.46
CA ARG A 69 -0.62 6.40 -7.38
C ARG A 69 -1.79 7.17 -6.78
N PHE A 70 -2.04 6.99 -5.49
CA PHE A 70 -3.17 7.60 -4.83
C PHE A 70 -2.90 7.74 -3.34
N ARG A 71 -3.41 8.85 -2.78
CA ARG A 71 -3.46 9.08 -1.33
C ARG A 71 -4.76 9.78 -1.03
N GLY A 72 -5.54 9.23 -0.10
CA GLY A 72 -6.83 9.83 0.21
C GLY A 72 -7.44 9.30 1.49
N THR A 73 -8.58 9.89 1.84
CA THR A 73 -9.31 9.54 3.06
C THR A 73 -10.60 8.81 2.70
N PHE A 74 -11.13 8.06 3.65
CA PHE A 74 -12.38 7.35 3.50
C PHE A 74 -13.52 8.15 4.13
N ASN A 75 -14.72 7.97 3.59
CA ASN A 75 -15.95 8.56 4.16
C ASN A 75 -16.49 7.74 5.34
N THR A 76 -16.11 6.48 5.44
CA THR A 76 -16.54 5.56 6.50
C THR A 76 -15.33 4.78 6.98
N ALA A 77 -15.41 4.24 8.20
CA ALA A 77 -14.35 3.39 8.71
C ALA A 77 -14.18 2.14 7.85
N VAL A 78 -12.95 1.86 7.47
CA VAL A 78 -12.61 0.76 6.57
C VAL A 78 -11.78 -0.27 7.34
N THR A 79 -12.13 -1.55 7.20
CA THR A 79 -11.41 -2.65 7.86
C THR A 79 -10.45 -3.37 6.92
N GLY A 80 -10.62 -3.19 5.61
CA GLY A 80 -9.72 -3.81 4.64
C GLY A 80 -9.77 -3.13 3.29
N VAL A 81 -8.63 -3.15 2.61
CA VAL A 81 -8.51 -2.69 1.23
C VAL A 81 -7.66 -3.71 0.49
N MET A 82 -8.06 -4.09 -0.72
CA MET A 82 -7.25 -4.99 -1.53
C MET A 82 -7.41 -4.68 -3.00
N PRO A 83 -6.40 -4.98 -3.82
CA PRO A 83 -6.54 -4.81 -5.26
C PRO A 83 -7.56 -5.82 -5.81
N SER A 84 -8.32 -5.38 -6.79
CA SER A 84 -9.18 -6.26 -7.57
C SER A 84 -8.35 -6.88 -8.70
N TRP A 85 -8.96 -7.74 -9.49
CA TRP A 85 -8.26 -8.41 -10.60
C TRP A 85 -8.12 -7.53 -11.85
N GLU A 86 -8.62 -6.31 -11.82
CA GLU A 86 -8.45 -5.34 -12.91
C GLU A 86 -7.66 -4.14 -12.42
N ASP A 87 -6.70 -3.67 -13.20
CA ASP A 87 -5.89 -2.51 -12.83
C ASP A 87 -6.76 -1.28 -12.57
N GLY A 88 -6.50 -0.62 -11.46
CA GLY A 88 -7.25 0.57 -11.05
C GLY A 88 -8.52 0.28 -10.29
N LEU A 89 -8.89 -0.99 -10.12
CA LEU A 89 -10.03 -1.38 -9.29
C LEU A 89 -9.57 -1.94 -7.95
N TYR A 90 -10.27 -1.54 -6.90
CA TYR A 90 -9.94 -1.94 -5.54
C TYR A 90 -11.21 -2.28 -4.77
N TRP A 91 -11.09 -3.25 -3.86
CA TRP A 91 -12.16 -3.60 -2.94
C TRP A 91 -11.96 -2.87 -1.63
N LEU A 92 -13.02 -2.19 -1.16
CA LEU A 92 -13.07 -1.63 0.19
C LEU A 92 -14.03 -2.46 1.03
N ILE A 93 -13.56 -2.86 2.20
CA ILE A 93 -14.32 -3.69 3.13
C ILE A 93 -14.54 -2.88 4.40
N ASP A 94 -15.80 -2.74 4.82
CA ASP A 94 -16.16 -2.16 6.11
C ASP A 94 -16.98 -3.19 6.91
N ASP A 95 -17.53 -2.77 8.05
CA ASP A 95 -18.26 -3.69 8.92
C ASP A 95 -19.52 -4.28 8.29
N GLN A 96 -20.05 -3.66 7.25
CA GLN A 96 -21.38 -3.99 6.74
C GLN A 96 -21.41 -4.25 5.24
N SER A 97 -20.36 -3.89 4.52
CA SER A 97 -20.41 -3.94 3.08
C SER A 97 -19.06 -4.17 2.42
N LEU A 98 -19.15 -4.60 1.19
CA LEU A 98 -18.01 -4.73 0.27
C LEU A 98 -18.31 -3.82 -0.92
N ARG A 99 -17.41 -2.91 -1.22
CA ARG A 99 -17.57 -1.96 -2.34
C ARG A 99 -16.36 -2.03 -3.25
N GLU A 100 -16.62 -1.88 -4.54
CA GLU A 100 -15.57 -1.75 -5.53
C GLU A 100 -15.39 -0.27 -5.87
N ILE A 101 -14.16 0.21 -5.87
CA ILE A 101 -13.85 1.58 -6.27
C ILE A 101 -12.84 1.58 -7.40
N ARG A 102 -12.90 2.62 -8.23
CA ARG A 102 -11.94 2.83 -9.31
C ARG A 102 -11.06 4.03 -8.98
N ILE A 103 -9.75 3.83 -9.12
CA ILE A 103 -8.76 4.89 -8.97
C ILE A 103 -8.03 5.03 -10.31
N ARG A 104 -8.00 6.25 -10.80
CA ARG A 104 -7.40 6.56 -12.10
C ARG A 104 -6.04 7.20 -12.01
#